data_5d831661606917ec2dfe9aa80e2676c7
#
_entry.id   5d831661606917ec2dfe9aa80e2676c7
#
_cell.length_a   1.000
_cell.length_b   1.000
_cell.length_c   1.000
_cell.angle_alpha   90.00
_cell.angle_beta   90.00
_cell.angle_gamma   90.00
#
_symmetry.space_group_name_H-M   'P 1'
#
loop_
_entity.id
_entity.type
_entity.pdbx_description
1 polymer ?
#
loop_
_entity_poly.entity_id
_entity_poly.type
_entity_poly.pdbx_seq_one_letter_code
_entity_poly.pdbx_strand_id
1 'polypeptide(L)'
;PYTTLFRSSLHPRAQYKLIEYFLDAIKRKHIQMIATTHSEHIVEMLPKEAIICLRKNENKTFVQQNVIPELAFAEIGSPVWNSKRIIVEDDMAQSIVKRVLEEEELEPMVSVEFYPGGCSNLKKYTILTYARTSIKNQYIIFDGDQYMEKVPNFDLILEKDKTLSFYRECFQQVVGIRSSTMDWGLDANPEEGRLNEEQEIEQISTYLNFYRTNVCFLPKVIPEDIVYDEEYLKKICGAQLFPNLADARDSKEKLFRIANALSLPIGGIEQLLITQFIIKKGEDYQKISELLHMIAEQH
;
A
#
# COMPACT_ATOMS: atom_id res chain seq x y z
N PRO A 1 -35.88 27.09 11.74
CA PRO A 1 -34.85 26.51 10.89
C PRO A 1 -34.72 27.34 9.63
N TYR A 2 -33.54 27.95 9.41
CA TYR A 2 -33.26 28.68 8.17
C TYR A 2 -32.48 27.76 7.26
N THR A 3 -33.02 27.44 6.09
CA THR A 3 -32.34 26.69 5.04
C THR A 3 -31.75 27.69 4.07
N THR A 4 -30.45 27.82 4.01
CA THR A 4 -29.76 28.65 3.01
C THR A 4 -29.12 27.74 1.98
N LEU A 5 -29.63 27.77 0.75
CA LEU A 5 -29.04 27.06 -0.40
C LEU A 5 -27.89 27.91 -0.95
N PHE A 6 -26.65 27.55 -0.63
CA PHE A 6 -25.49 28.06 -1.35
C PHE A 6 -25.23 27.18 -2.58
N ARG A 7 -25.61 27.61 -3.75
CA ARG A 7 -25.08 27.13 -5.03
C ARG A 7 -23.80 27.91 -5.29
N SER A 8 -22.67 27.41 -4.88
CA SER A 8 -21.46 28.19 -5.00
C SER A 8 -20.51 27.63 -6.04
N SER A 9 -20.24 28.43 -7.03
CA SER A 9 -18.98 28.46 -7.76
C SER A 9 -17.93 29.27 -6.97
N LEU A 10 -17.82 29.08 -5.66
CA LEU A 10 -16.81 29.74 -4.85
C LEU A 10 -15.43 29.17 -5.20
N HIS A 11 -14.48 30.06 -5.46
CA HIS A 11 -13.08 29.67 -5.63
C HIS A 11 -12.60 28.86 -4.41
N PRO A 12 -11.78 27.80 -4.57
CA PRO A 12 -11.29 26.95 -3.47
C PRO A 12 -10.85 27.71 -2.22
N ARG A 13 -10.02 28.74 -2.40
CA ARG A 13 -9.55 29.60 -1.28
C ARG A 13 -10.69 30.26 -0.50
N ALA A 14 -11.80 30.59 -1.15
CA ALA A 14 -12.96 31.16 -0.47
C ALA A 14 -13.75 30.08 0.29
N GLN A 15 -13.76 28.85 -0.20
CA GLN A 15 -14.37 27.71 0.49
C GLN A 15 -13.63 27.39 1.78
N TYR A 16 -12.28 27.38 1.80
CA TYR A 16 -11.49 27.22 3.01
C TYR A 16 -11.84 28.26 4.08
N LYS A 17 -11.86 29.55 3.70
CA LYS A 17 -12.24 30.63 4.62
C LYS A 17 -13.66 30.50 5.16
N LEU A 18 -14.59 30.03 4.33
CA LEU A 18 -15.97 29.80 4.72
C LEU A 18 -16.08 28.71 5.79
N ILE A 19 -15.37 27.60 5.61
CA ILE A 19 -15.34 26.50 6.60
C ILE A 19 -14.68 26.96 7.90
N GLU A 20 -13.56 27.65 7.85
CA GLU A 20 -12.94 28.26 9.04
C GLU A 20 -13.92 29.13 9.82
N TYR A 21 -14.66 30.00 9.11
CA TYR A 21 -15.68 30.84 9.71
C TYR A 21 -16.80 30.01 10.37
N PHE A 22 -17.27 28.95 9.71
CA PHE A 22 -18.32 28.08 10.25
C PHE A 22 -17.84 27.33 11.48
N LEU A 23 -16.62 26.78 11.47
CA LEU A 23 -16.06 26.10 12.63
C LEU A 23 -15.91 27.03 13.84
N ASP A 24 -15.49 28.27 13.61
CA ASP A 24 -15.43 29.30 14.66
C ASP A 24 -16.82 29.68 15.16
N ALA A 25 -17.81 29.86 14.27
CA ALA A 25 -19.18 30.14 14.63
C ALA A 25 -19.83 29.01 15.45
N ILE A 26 -19.60 27.75 15.08
CA ILE A 26 -20.05 26.56 15.81
C ILE A 26 -19.51 26.59 17.25
N LYS A 27 -18.20 26.84 17.40
CA LYS A 27 -17.56 26.90 18.72
C LYS A 27 -18.10 28.05 19.59
N ARG A 28 -18.22 29.26 19.00
CA ARG A 28 -18.63 30.43 19.76
C ARG A 28 -20.11 30.46 20.13
N LYS A 29 -20.95 29.94 19.24
CA LYS A 29 -22.41 30.02 19.39
C LYS A 29 -23.06 28.71 19.85
N HIS A 30 -22.27 27.66 20.08
CA HIS A 30 -22.75 26.32 20.46
C HIS A 30 -23.88 25.80 19.58
N ILE A 31 -23.76 25.99 18.26
CA ILE A 31 -24.75 25.53 17.26
C ILE A 31 -24.28 24.25 16.59
N GLN A 32 -25.24 23.44 16.15
CA GLN A 32 -24.98 22.32 15.24
C GLN A 32 -25.24 22.79 13.81
N MET A 33 -24.33 22.43 12.90
CA MET A 33 -24.47 22.73 11.46
C MET A 33 -24.43 21.43 10.67
N ILE A 34 -25.35 21.29 9.74
CA ILE A 34 -25.37 20.20 8.75
C ILE A 34 -25.35 20.86 7.38
N ALA A 35 -24.41 20.45 6.54
CA ALA A 35 -24.26 20.96 5.17
C ALA A 35 -24.17 19.80 4.18
N THR A 36 -24.66 20.00 2.95
CA THR A 36 -24.44 19.08 1.83
C THR A 36 -23.53 19.75 0.82
N THR A 37 -22.57 18.99 0.32
CA THR A 37 -21.59 19.52 -0.65
C THR A 37 -21.13 18.42 -1.60
N HIS A 38 -20.68 18.82 -2.80
CA HIS A 38 -19.89 18.01 -3.73
C HIS A 38 -18.47 18.59 -3.89
N SER A 39 -18.07 19.48 -3.00
CA SER A 39 -16.74 20.11 -3.06
C SER A 39 -15.72 19.36 -2.27
N GLU A 40 -14.69 18.86 -2.95
CA GLU A 40 -13.51 18.22 -2.38
C GLU A 40 -12.85 19.11 -1.32
N HIS A 41 -12.66 20.39 -1.64
CA HIS A 41 -11.99 21.35 -0.75
C HIS A 41 -12.71 21.58 0.58
N ILE A 42 -14.02 21.37 0.62
CA ILE A 42 -14.78 21.43 1.87
C ILE A 42 -14.62 20.15 2.67
N VAL A 43 -14.71 19.01 2.00
CA VAL A 43 -14.62 17.69 2.64
C VAL A 43 -13.21 17.45 3.21
N GLU A 44 -12.16 17.87 2.48
CA GLU A 44 -10.75 17.75 2.89
C GLU A 44 -10.43 18.43 4.23
N MET A 45 -11.15 19.48 4.57
CA MET A 45 -10.97 20.21 5.84
C MET A 45 -11.66 19.57 7.05
N LEU A 46 -12.44 18.54 6.86
CA LEU A 46 -13.26 17.94 7.91
C LEU A 46 -12.67 16.63 8.40
N PRO A 47 -12.74 16.36 9.71
CA PRO A 47 -12.38 15.06 10.24
C PRO A 47 -13.42 14.01 9.80
N LYS A 48 -13.01 12.75 9.66
CA LYS A 48 -13.88 11.64 9.21
C LYS A 48 -15.19 11.53 10.00
N GLU A 49 -15.16 11.85 11.28
CA GLU A 49 -16.32 11.82 12.17
C GLU A 49 -17.40 12.84 11.79
N ALA A 50 -17.04 13.86 11.04
CA ALA A 50 -17.96 14.89 10.55
C ALA A 50 -18.49 14.60 9.14
N ILE A 51 -18.02 13.55 8.48
CA ILE A 51 -18.38 13.23 7.09
C ILE A 51 -19.39 12.09 7.05
N ILE A 52 -20.50 12.34 6.34
CA ILE A 52 -21.55 11.35 6.08
C ILE A 52 -21.75 11.28 4.57
N CYS A 53 -21.50 10.11 3.99
CA CYS A 53 -21.81 9.86 2.57
C CYS A 53 -23.20 9.26 2.38
N LEU A 54 -23.87 9.75 1.35
CA LEU A 54 -25.16 9.23 0.91
C LEU A 54 -24.97 8.54 -0.45
N ARG A 55 -25.05 7.23 -0.48
CA ARG A 55 -24.99 6.42 -1.70
C ARG A 55 -26.40 6.05 -2.16
N LYS A 56 -26.68 6.21 -3.42
CA LYS A 56 -27.93 5.74 -4.01
C LYS A 56 -27.64 4.54 -4.91
N ASN A 57 -28.19 3.39 -4.58
CA ASN A 57 -28.16 2.21 -5.42
C ASN A 57 -29.61 1.81 -5.75
N GLU A 58 -29.96 1.86 -7.05
CA GLU A 58 -31.30 1.62 -7.57
C GLU A 58 -32.38 2.41 -6.81
N ASN A 59 -33.14 1.76 -5.92
CA ASN A 59 -34.22 2.37 -5.15
C ASN A 59 -33.92 2.57 -3.66
N LYS A 60 -32.69 2.33 -3.21
CA LYS A 60 -32.30 2.47 -1.80
C LYS A 60 -31.21 3.50 -1.63
N THR A 61 -31.31 4.29 -0.56
CA THR A 61 -30.25 5.19 -0.14
C THR A 61 -29.52 4.55 1.05
N PHE A 62 -28.22 4.37 0.89
CA PHE A 62 -27.33 3.92 1.96
C PHE A 62 -26.68 5.13 2.60
N VAL A 63 -26.53 5.08 3.92
CA VAL A 63 -25.89 6.14 4.72
C VAL A 63 -24.66 5.55 5.34
N GLN A 64 -23.49 6.07 4.98
CA GLN A 64 -22.21 5.69 5.57
C GLN A 64 -21.67 6.85 6.40
N GLN A 65 -21.37 6.60 7.68
CA GLN A 65 -20.82 7.58 8.62
C GLN A 65 -19.31 7.35 8.80
N ASN A 66 -18.62 8.37 9.31
CA ASN A 66 -17.19 8.36 9.58
C ASN A 66 -16.34 8.05 8.33
N VAL A 67 -16.72 8.66 7.22
CA VAL A 67 -16.09 8.44 5.91
C VAL A 67 -14.86 9.33 5.78
N ILE A 68 -13.73 8.75 5.40
CA ILE A 68 -12.53 9.55 5.10
C ILE A 68 -12.72 10.38 3.82
N PRO A 69 -12.08 11.55 3.71
CA PRO A 69 -12.24 12.46 2.57
C PRO A 69 -12.04 11.78 1.21
N GLU A 70 -11.05 10.92 1.09
CA GLU A 70 -10.70 10.24 -0.16
C GLU A 70 -11.83 9.33 -0.68
N LEU A 71 -12.48 8.60 0.22
CA LEU A 71 -13.63 7.78 -0.12
C LEU A 71 -14.83 8.65 -0.52
N ALA A 72 -15.02 9.77 0.18
CA ALA A 72 -16.05 10.72 -0.17
C ALA A 72 -15.83 11.34 -1.57
N PHE A 73 -14.56 11.61 -1.95
CA PHE A 73 -14.20 12.11 -3.29
C PHE A 73 -14.51 11.09 -4.38
N ALA A 74 -14.12 9.83 -4.16
CA ALA A 74 -14.43 8.76 -5.11
C ALA A 74 -15.94 8.63 -5.36
N GLU A 75 -16.77 8.76 -4.33
CA GLU A 75 -18.23 8.70 -4.45
C GLU A 75 -18.85 9.82 -5.29
N ILE A 76 -18.26 11.01 -5.27
CA ILE A 76 -18.72 12.15 -6.08
C ILE A 76 -18.08 12.17 -7.48
N GLY A 77 -17.30 11.13 -7.83
CA GLY A 77 -16.63 11.01 -9.13
C GLY A 77 -15.44 11.93 -9.32
N SER A 78 -14.88 12.44 -8.24
CA SER A 78 -13.68 13.27 -8.27
C SER A 78 -12.42 12.41 -8.30
N PRO A 79 -11.35 12.82 -9.03
CA PRO A 79 -10.09 12.11 -8.99
C PRO A 79 -9.50 12.21 -7.57
N VAL A 80 -9.06 11.09 -7.04
CA VAL A 80 -8.40 11.04 -5.73
C VAL A 80 -6.96 11.51 -5.89
N TRP A 81 -6.70 12.78 -5.58
CA TRP A 81 -5.39 13.44 -5.78
C TRP A 81 -4.27 12.85 -4.91
N ASN A 82 -4.63 12.26 -3.78
CA ASN A 82 -3.70 11.64 -2.82
C ASN A 82 -3.81 10.11 -2.79
N SER A 83 -4.21 9.47 -3.89
CA SER A 83 -4.25 8.01 -3.94
C SER A 83 -2.87 7.43 -3.68
N LYS A 84 -2.81 6.45 -2.79
CA LYS A 84 -1.60 5.68 -2.54
C LYS A 84 -1.38 4.69 -3.67
N ARG A 85 -0.14 4.48 -4.01
CA ARG A 85 0.25 3.52 -5.04
C ARG A 85 1.14 2.45 -4.44
N ILE A 86 0.73 1.22 -4.60
CA ILE A 86 1.50 0.04 -4.18
C ILE A 86 2.18 -0.55 -5.41
N ILE A 87 3.45 -0.88 -5.28
CA ILE A 87 4.20 -1.67 -6.26
C ILE A 87 4.51 -3.02 -5.62
N VAL A 88 4.24 -4.09 -6.35
CA VAL A 88 4.55 -5.47 -5.96
C VAL A 88 5.54 -6.10 -6.94
N GLU A 89 6.09 -7.28 -6.61
CA GLU A 89 7.14 -7.91 -7.39
C GLU A 89 6.65 -8.55 -8.69
N ASP A 90 5.47 -9.18 -8.65
CA ASP A 90 4.93 -9.93 -9.77
C ASP A 90 3.40 -9.80 -9.91
N ASP A 91 2.85 -10.43 -10.94
CA ASP A 91 1.45 -10.41 -11.31
C ASP A 91 0.56 -11.21 -10.35
N MET A 92 1.10 -12.26 -9.71
CA MET A 92 0.37 -13.06 -8.72
C MET A 92 0.14 -12.24 -7.43
N ALA A 93 1.20 -11.59 -6.92
CA ALA A 93 1.12 -10.65 -5.81
C ALA A 93 0.12 -9.51 -6.11
N GLN A 94 0.19 -8.94 -7.33
CA GLN A 94 -0.76 -7.92 -7.77
C GLN A 94 -2.20 -8.42 -7.74
N SER A 95 -2.45 -9.63 -8.27
CA SER A 95 -3.80 -10.20 -8.34
C SER A 95 -4.38 -10.43 -6.95
N ILE A 96 -3.58 -10.92 -5.99
CA ILE A 96 -4.02 -11.12 -4.60
C ILE A 96 -4.33 -9.77 -3.93
N VAL A 97 -3.38 -8.83 -3.97
CA VAL A 97 -3.54 -7.51 -3.31
C VAL A 97 -4.72 -6.76 -3.90
N LYS A 98 -4.88 -6.78 -5.23
CA LYS A 98 -6.00 -6.14 -5.92
C LYS A 98 -7.35 -6.70 -5.47
N ARG A 99 -7.48 -8.04 -5.38
CA ARG A 99 -8.73 -8.67 -4.95
C ARG A 99 -9.05 -8.36 -3.48
N VAL A 100 -8.05 -8.22 -2.62
CA VAL A 100 -8.29 -7.78 -1.23
C VAL A 100 -8.69 -6.30 -1.20
N LEU A 101 -8.07 -5.41 -1.99
CA LEU A 101 -8.49 -4.01 -2.13
C LEU A 101 -9.95 -3.89 -2.58
N GLU A 102 -10.36 -4.68 -3.59
CA GLU A 102 -11.75 -4.73 -4.07
C GLU A 102 -12.72 -5.19 -2.98
N GLU A 103 -12.38 -6.24 -2.23
CA GLU A 103 -13.23 -6.81 -1.17
C GLU A 103 -13.38 -5.88 0.04
N GLU A 104 -12.33 -5.10 0.35
CA GLU A 104 -12.30 -4.13 1.45
C GLU A 104 -12.73 -2.71 1.01
N GLU A 105 -13.17 -2.55 -0.24
CA GLU A 105 -13.61 -1.26 -0.82
C GLU A 105 -12.52 -0.16 -0.76
N LEU A 106 -11.23 -0.53 -0.83
CA LEU A 106 -10.09 0.39 -0.73
C LEU A 106 -9.57 0.91 -2.08
N GLU A 107 -10.04 0.38 -3.22
CA GLU A 107 -9.60 0.78 -4.57
C GLU A 107 -9.67 2.29 -4.85
N PRO A 108 -10.64 3.05 -4.32
CA PRO A 108 -10.65 4.49 -4.53
C PRO A 108 -9.46 5.23 -3.91
N MET A 109 -8.83 4.64 -2.91
CA MET A 109 -7.73 5.25 -2.14
C MET A 109 -6.37 4.67 -2.47
N VAL A 110 -6.33 3.40 -2.90
CA VAL A 110 -5.10 2.64 -3.08
C VAL A 110 -5.13 1.91 -4.41
N SER A 111 -4.12 2.12 -5.24
CA SER A 111 -3.89 1.36 -6.47
C SER A 111 -2.72 0.41 -6.32
N VAL A 112 -2.74 -0.72 -7.02
CA VAL A 112 -1.65 -1.68 -7.03
C VAL A 112 -1.19 -1.98 -8.45
N GLU A 113 0.13 -1.97 -8.64
CA GLU A 113 0.78 -2.31 -9.90
C GLU A 113 1.97 -3.24 -9.61
N PHE A 114 2.32 -4.10 -10.57
CA PHE A 114 3.59 -4.82 -10.50
C PHE A 114 4.62 -4.18 -11.43
N TYR A 115 5.88 -4.33 -11.07
CA TYR A 115 6.99 -3.76 -11.84
C TYR A 115 7.86 -4.89 -12.41
N PRO A 116 7.94 -5.04 -13.74
CA PRO A 116 8.78 -6.07 -14.34
C PRO A 116 10.26 -5.76 -14.08
N GLY A 117 10.97 -6.70 -13.47
CA GLY A 117 12.39 -6.55 -13.16
C GLY A 117 12.81 -7.11 -11.80
N GLY A 118 11.84 -7.56 -11.00
CA GLY A 118 12.06 -8.25 -9.72
C GLY A 118 12.59 -7.35 -8.60
N CYS A 119 12.72 -7.94 -7.42
CA CYS A 119 13.08 -7.27 -6.17
C CYS A 119 14.39 -6.47 -6.24
N SER A 120 15.41 -6.96 -6.96
CA SER A 120 16.69 -6.27 -7.07
C SER A 120 16.58 -4.89 -7.73
N ASN A 121 15.75 -4.76 -8.77
CA ASN A 121 15.51 -3.47 -9.44
C ASN A 121 14.69 -2.52 -8.56
N LEU A 122 13.68 -3.05 -7.87
CA LEU A 122 12.91 -2.27 -6.91
C LEU A 122 13.82 -1.72 -5.81
N LYS A 123 14.68 -2.56 -5.22
CA LYS A 123 15.62 -2.16 -4.16
C LYS A 123 16.64 -1.13 -4.66
N LYS A 124 17.25 -1.34 -5.84
CA LYS A 124 18.35 -0.49 -6.32
C LYS A 124 17.90 0.85 -6.90
N TYR A 125 16.78 0.88 -7.58
CA TYR A 125 16.37 2.05 -8.36
C TYR A 125 15.07 2.70 -7.84
N THR A 126 14.02 1.92 -7.66
CA THR A 126 12.70 2.48 -7.32
C THR A 126 12.69 3.06 -5.92
N ILE A 127 13.10 2.28 -4.90
CA ILE A 127 13.17 2.75 -3.51
C ILE A 127 14.12 3.93 -3.38
N LEU A 128 15.31 3.87 -4.00
CA LEU A 128 16.28 4.95 -3.95
C LEU A 128 15.71 6.24 -4.53
N THR A 129 15.00 6.16 -5.66
CA THR A 129 14.35 7.32 -6.28
C THR A 129 13.27 7.90 -5.37
N TYR A 130 12.41 7.06 -4.81
CA TYR A 130 11.32 7.50 -3.95
C TYR A 130 11.82 8.11 -2.64
N ALA A 131 12.84 7.51 -2.04
CA ALA A 131 13.48 8.04 -0.84
C ALA A 131 14.06 9.45 -1.08
N ARG A 132 14.79 9.66 -2.19
CA ARG A 132 15.39 10.95 -2.56
C ARG A 132 14.38 12.04 -2.88
N THR A 133 13.26 11.66 -3.49
CA THR A 133 12.22 12.61 -3.89
C THR A 133 11.19 12.87 -2.79
N SER A 134 11.35 12.24 -1.62
CA SER A 134 10.45 12.36 -0.46
C SER A 134 8.97 12.11 -0.82
N ILE A 135 8.73 11.21 -1.78
CA ILE A 135 7.38 10.83 -2.19
C ILE A 135 6.74 10.01 -1.06
N LYS A 136 5.64 10.50 -0.51
CA LYS A 136 4.96 9.87 0.63
C LYS A 136 3.95 8.79 0.24
N ASN A 137 3.32 8.93 -0.93
CA ASN A 137 2.17 8.10 -1.34
C ASN A 137 2.56 6.86 -2.17
N GLN A 138 3.82 6.45 -2.11
CA GLN A 138 4.32 5.29 -2.82
C GLN A 138 4.75 4.22 -1.82
N TYR A 139 4.23 3.02 -1.98
CA TYR A 139 4.50 1.87 -1.13
C TYR A 139 5.03 0.72 -1.97
N ILE A 140 5.81 -0.14 -1.35
CA ILE A 140 6.31 -1.36 -1.98
C ILE A 140 5.94 -2.53 -1.07
N ILE A 141 5.31 -3.54 -1.62
CA ILE A 141 5.05 -4.79 -0.92
C ILE A 141 5.87 -5.88 -1.61
N PHE A 142 6.86 -6.38 -0.90
CA PHE A 142 7.68 -7.50 -1.32
C PHE A 142 7.06 -8.83 -0.93
N ASP A 143 7.49 -9.89 -1.58
CA ASP A 143 7.25 -11.25 -1.14
C ASP A 143 7.92 -11.50 0.23
N GLY A 144 7.39 -12.44 1.00
CA GLY A 144 7.88 -12.65 2.37
C GLY A 144 9.30 -13.14 2.46
N ASP A 145 9.87 -13.75 1.40
CA ASP A 145 11.27 -14.16 1.33
C ASP A 145 12.26 -12.98 1.32
N GLN A 146 11.78 -11.78 0.97
CA GLN A 146 12.58 -10.55 0.96
C GLN A 146 12.69 -9.89 2.32
N TYR A 147 11.92 -10.34 3.32
CA TYR A 147 12.06 -9.87 4.70
C TYR A 147 13.34 -10.42 5.32
N MET A 148 14.23 -9.53 5.71
CA MET A 148 15.49 -9.89 6.39
C MET A 148 15.43 -9.49 7.86
N GLU A 149 15.56 -8.20 8.15
CA GLU A 149 15.51 -7.65 9.49
C GLU A 149 14.71 -6.35 9.54
N LYS A 150 14.26 -6.01 10.74
CA LYS A 150 13.56 -4.73 10.98
C LYS A 150 14.57 -3.58 10.97
N VAL A 151 14.22 -2.49 10.29
CA VAL A 151 15.00 -1.24 10.37
C VAL A 151 15.06 -0.75 11.82
N PRO A 152 16.25 -0.55 12.39
CA PRO A 152 16.37 -0.04 13.75
C PRO A 152 15.79 1.37 13.88
N ASN A 153 15.39 1.73 15.09
CA ASN A 153 15.04 3.11 15.38
C ASN A 153 16.30 3.94 15.60
N PHE A 154 16.67 4.74 14.62
CA PHE A 154 17.89 5.57 14.65
C PHE A 154 17.88 6.62 15.76
N ASP A 155 16.71 7.04 16.26
CA ASP A 155 16.60 8.00 17.35
C ASP A 155 17.10 7.42 18.70
N LEU A 156 17.11 6.08 18.82
CA LEU A 156 17.59 5.38 20.00
C LEU A 156 19.10 5.07 19.98
N ILE A 157 19.77 5.38 18.85
CA ILE A 157 21.20 5.09 18.65
C ILE A 157 22.02 6.33 19.01
N LEU A 158 23.05 6.15 19.81
CA LEU A 158 23.93 7.26 20.21
C LEU A 158 24.67 7.83 19.00
N GLU A 159 24.83 9.14 18.91
CA GLU A 159 25.49 9.82 17.78
C GLU A 159 26.91 9.28 17.49
N LYS A 160 27.68 8.91 18.53
CA LYS A 160 29.02 8.34 18.38
C LYS A 160 29.05 6.99 17.65
N ASP A 161 27.91 6.26 17.67
CA ASP A 161 27.77 4.92 17.08
C ASP A 161 27.19 4.98 15.66
N LYS A 162 26.72 6.15 15.22
CA LYS A 162 26.18 6.41 13.87
C LYS A 162 27.31 6.62 12.84
N THR A 163 28.18 5.62 12.70
CA THR A 163 29.28 5.65 11.73
C THR A 163 28.86 5.16 10.35
N LEU A 164 29.64 5.47 9.31
CA LEU A 164 29.41 4.95 7.97
C LEU A 164 29.38 3.40 7.93
N SER A 165 30.27 2.76 8.70
CA SER A 165 30.31 1.29 8.82
C SER A 165 29.00 0.76 9.39
N PHE A 166 28.46 1.39 10.44
CA PHE A 166 27.17 1.05 11.03
C PHE A 166 26.03 1.15 10.01
N TYR A 167 25.94 2.25 9.27
CA TYR A 167 24.87 2.42 8.27
C TYR A 167 24.98 1.44 7.10
N ARG A 168 26.18 1.12 6.63
CA ARG A 168 26.40 0.11 5.59
C ARG A 168 26.02 -1.29 6.05
N GLU A 169 26.36 -1.64 7.29
CA GLU A 169 26.01 -2.93 7.88
C GLU A 169 24.50 -3.06 8.09
N CYS A 170 23.87 -2.04 8.66
CA CYS A 170 22.42 -1.97 8.82
C CYS A 170 21.70 -2.09 7.46
N PHE A 171 22.17 -1.38 6.44
CA PHE A 171 21.61 -1.48 5.09
C PHE A 171 21.70 -2.90 4.54
N GLN A 172 22.84 -3.58 4.70
CA GLN A 172 23.01 -4.94 4.24
C GLN A 172 22.11 -5.92 5.00
N GLN A 173 21.98 -5.78 6.32
CA GLN A 173 21.14 -6.64 7.16
C GLN A 173 19.65 -6.47 6.85
N VAL A 174 19.19 -5.25 6.64
CA VAL A 174 17.77 -4.92 6.40
C VAL A 174 17.35 -5.16 4.95
N VAL A 175 18.16 -4.67 3.99
CA VAL A 175 17.78 -4.68 2.57
C VAL A 175 18.25 -5.95 1.85
N GLY A 176 19.24 -6.64 2.41
CA GLY A 176 19.81 -7.88 1.86
C GLY A 176 20.77 -7.67 0.70
N ILE A 177 21.18 -6.43 0.41
CA ILE A 177 22.17 -6.10 -0.62
C ILE A 177 23.27 -5.21 -0.03
N ARG A 178 24.45 -5.22 -0.64
CA ARG A 178 25.57 -4.39 -0.18
C ARG A 178 25.39 -2.94 -0.60
N SER A 179 25.64 -2.00 0.32
CA SER A 179 25.65 -0.57 0.04
C SER A 179 26.54 -0.20 -1.15
N SER A 180 27.70 -0.87 -1.31
CA SER A 180 28.62 -0.66 -2.44
C SER A 180 28.06 -1.02 -3.82
N THR A 181 26.92 -1.68 -3.90
CA THR A 181 26.24 -2.01 -5.18
C THR A 181 25.22 -0.95 -5.59
N MET A 182 25.03 0.07 -4.75
CA MET A 182 24.09 1.16 -4.97
C MET A 182 24.78 2.36 -5.64
N ASP A 183 24.05 3.05 -6.47
CA ASP A 183 24.48 4.36 -6.99
C ASP A 183 23.99 5.47 -6.08
N TRP A 184 24.79 5.80 -5.06
CA TRP A 184 24.46 6.87 -4.11
C TRP A 184 24.61 8.28 -4.69
N GLY A 185 25.08 8.42 -5.95
CA GLY A 185 25.26 9.73 -6.60
C GLY A 185 26.20 10.65 -5.82
N LEU A 186 27.27 10.08 -5.23
CA LEU A 186 28.24 10.84 -4.46
C LEU A 186 29.14 11.64 -5.41
N ASP A 187 29.48 12.85 -5.02
CA ASP A 187 30.40 13.71 -5.78
C ASP A 187 31.81 13.09 -5.82
N ALA A 188 32.34 12.94 -7.02
CA ALA A 188 33.64 12.31 -7.28
C ALA A 188 34.83 13.27 -7.00
N ASN A 189 34.83 14.00 -5.90
CA ASN A 189 35.94 14.92 -5.59
C ASN A 189 36.94 14.21 -4.65
N PRO A 190 38.12 13.77 -5.13
CA PRO A 190 39.06 12.97 -4.34
C PRO A 190 39.67 13.73 -3.12
N GLU A 191 39.57 15.06 -3.10
CA GLU A 191 40.17 15.90 -2.05
C GLU A 191 39.26 16.02 -0.79
N GLU A 192 37.99 15.57 -0.86
CA GLU A 192 36.99 15.73 0.19
C GLU A 192 36.44 14.42 0.73
N GLY A 193 37.28 13.40 0.96
CA GLY A 193 36.87 12.07 1.40
C GLY A 193 35.90 12.05 2.59
N ARG A 194 35.95 13.05 3.46
CA ARG A 194 35.06 13.15 4.63
C ARG A 194 33.67 13.65 4.26
N LEU A 195 33.54 14.55 3.30
CA LEU A 195 32.25 15.01 2.78
C LEU A 195 31.50 13.87 2.08
N ASN A 196 32.20 13.00 1.35
CA ASN A 196 31.61 11.83 0.73
C ASN A 196 31.07 10.82 1.74
N GLU A 197 31.72 10.66 2.90
CA GLU A 197 31.22 9.79 3.97
C GLU A 197 29.93 10.33 4.60
N GLU A 198 29.86 11.59 4.89
CA GLU A 198 28.65 12.25 5.43
C GLU A 198 27.49 12.19 4.43
N GLN A 199 27.74 12.44 3.16
CA GLN A 199 26.75 12.31 2.09
C GLN A 199 26.25 10.87 1.95
N GLU A 200 27.14 9.87 2.01
CA GLU A 200 26.73 8.47 1.94
C GLU A 200 25.87 8.07 3.15
N ILE A 201 26.24 8.51 4.35
CA ILE A 201 25.43 8.30 5.56
C ILE A 201 24.03 8.89 5.39
N GLU A 202 23.93 10.13 4.89
CA GLU A 202 22.64 10.79 4.66
C GLU A 202 21.79 10.01 3.65
N GLN A 203 22.37 9.57 2.52
CA GLN A 203 21.66 8.81 1.50
C GLN A 203 21.17 7.45 2.04
N ILE A 204 22.02 6.72 2.77
CA ILE A 204 21.63 5.44 3.38
C ILE A 204 20.54 5.66 4.43
N SER A 205 20.68 6.67 5.29
CA SER A 205 19.68 7.00 6.31
C SER A 205 18.33 7.36 5.69
N THR A 206 18.34 8.19 4.64
CA THR A 206 17.14 8.56 3.88
C THR A 206 16.46 7.33 3.26
N TYR A 207 17.24 6.44 2.65
CA TYR A 207 16.75 5.19 2.10
C TYR A 207 16.11 4.30 3.17
N LEU A 208 16.80 4.08 4.29
CA LEU A 208 16.33 3.22 5.38
C LEU A 208 15.08 3.80 6.08
N ASN A 209 14.98 5.13 6.17
CA ASN A 209 13.76 5.77 6.68
C ASN A 209 12.57 5.52 5.76
N PHE A 210 12.74 5.68 4.44
CA PHE A 210 11.71 5.31 3.46
C PHE A 210 11.37 3.82 3.56
N TYR A 211 12.38 2.96 3.61
CA TYR A 211 12.20 1.52 3.73
C TYR A 211 11.36 1.14 4.96
N ARG A 212 11.61 1.77 6.10
CA ARG A 212 10.87 1.54 7.35
C ARG A 212 9.39 1.91 7.27
N THR A 213 9.08 2.98 6.53
CA THR A 213 7.72 3.55 6.51
C THR A 213 6.88 3.08 5.32
N ASN A 214 7.51 2.77 4.20
CA ASN A 214 6.84 2.56 2.93
C ASN A 214 7.08 1.18 2.30
N VAL A 215 7.92 0.33 2.93
CA VAL A 215 8.16 -1.04 2.45
C VAL A 215 7.51 -2.03 3.40
N CYS A 216 6.72 -2.93 2.84
CA CYS A 216 5.98 -3.96 3.55
C CYS A 216 6.24 -5.33 2.90
N PHE A 217 5.73 -6.40 3.53
CA PHE A 217 5.97 -7.76 3.07
C PHE A 217 4.68 -8.57 3.11
N LEU A 218 4.52 -9.45 2.13
CA LEU A 218 3.45 -10.46 2.13
C LEU A 218 3.70 -11.50 3.24
N PRO A 219 2.63 -12.16 3.73
CA PRO A 219 2.74 -13.06 4.90
C PRO A 219 3.44 -14.40 4.61
N LYS A 220 3.69 -14.74 3.35
CA LYS A 220 4.33 -16.00 2.93
C LYS A 220 5.54 -15.75 2.03
N VAL A 221 6.38 -16.78 1.90
CA VAL A 221 7.63 -16.76 1.13
C VAL A 221 7.38 -16.37 -0.33
N ILE A 222 6.36 -16.94 -0.95
CA ILE A 222 5.89 -16.62 -2.30
C ILE A 222 4.38 -16.37 -2.31
N PRO A 223 3.84 -15.58 -3.24
CA PRO A 223 2.41 -15.25 -3.30
C PRO A 223 1.51 -16.47 -3.47
N GLU A 224 1.96 -17.49 -4.21
CA GLU A 224 1.19 -18.73 -4.43
C GLU A 224 0.91 -19.48 -3.12
N ASP A 225 1.82 -19.44 -2.12
CA ASP A 225 1.63 -20.08 -0.82
C ASP A 225 0.49 -19.43 0.01
N ILE A 226 0.11 -18.18 -0.30
CA ILE A 226 -0.98 -17.47 0.37
C ILE A 226 -2.33 -18.08 0.00
N VAL A 227 -2.49 -18.44 -1.27
CA VAL A 227 -3.78 -18.88 -1.82
C VAL A 227 -3.86 -20.39 -2.04
N TYR A 228 -2.73 -21.10 -1.99
CA TYR A 228 -2.68 -22.54 -2.28
C TYR A 228 -3.54 -23.35 -1.32
N ASP A 229 -4.49 -24.10 -1.89
CA ASP A 229 -5.42 -24.94 -1.15
C ASP A 229 -5.58 -26.29 -1.88
N GLU A 230 -4.79 -27.26 -1.45
CA GLU A 230 -4.76 -28.59 -2.07
C GLU A 230 -6.09 -29.33 -1.94
N GLU A 231 -6.77 -29.21 -0.80
CA GLU A 231 -8.04 -29.87 -0.57
C GLU A 231 -9.13 -29.31 -1.50
N TYR A 232 -9.16 -28.01 -1.64
CA TYR A 232 -10.09 -27.35 -2.57
C TYR A 232 -9.81 -27.76 -4.00
N LEU A 233 -8.55 -27.77 -4.43
CA LEU A 233 -8.16 -28.20 -5.77
C LEU A 233 -8.51 -29.66 -6.04
N LYS A 234 -8.28 -30.57 -5.10
CA LYS A 234 -8.70 -31.98 -5.22
C LYS A 234 -10.22 -32.12 -5.37
N LYS A 235 -10.96 -31.29 -4.67
CA LYS A 235 -12.44 -31.30 -4.71
C LYS A 235 -12.97 -30.85 -6.08
N ILE A 236 -12.41 -29.79 -6.66
CA ILE A 236 -12.88 -29.25 -7.95
C ILE A 236 -12.37 -30.05 -9.15
N CYS A 237 -11.15 -30.58 -9.08
CA CYS A 237 -10.52 -31.33 -10.19
C CYS A 237 -10.97 -32.81 -10.21
N GLY A 238 -11.45 -33.33 -9.09
CA GLY A 238 -11.65 -34.76 -8.88
C GLY A 238 -10.34 -35.48 -8.54
N ALA A 239 -10.39 -36.30 -7.50
CA ALA A 239 -9.20 -36.99 -6.96
C ALA A 239 -8.44 -37.87 -7.98
N GLN A 240 -9.13 -38.37 -9.00
CA GLN A 240 -8.54 -39.23 -10.05
C GLN A 240 -7.66 -38.46 -11.04
N LEU A 241 -7.93 -37.17 -11.26
CA LEU A 241 -7.20 -36.32 -12.20
C LEU A 241 -6.10 -35.51 -11.51
N PHE A 242 -6.06 -35.55 -10.18
CA PHE A 242 -5.09 -34.77 -9.41
C PHE A 242 -3.70 -35.39 -9.49
N PRO A 243 -2.65 -34.64 -9.95
CA PRO A 243 -1.32 -35.18 -10.14
C PRO A 243 -0.61 -35.49 -8.82
N ASN A 244 0.43 -36.34 -8.89
CA ASN A 244 1.33 -36.49 -7.76
C ASN A 244 2.20 -35.25 -7.61
N LEU A 245 2.19 -34.65 -6.41
CA LEU A 245 2.90 -33.40 -6.12
C LEU A 245 4.03 -33.59 -5.07
N ALA A 246 4.34 -34.84 -4.68
CA ALA A 246 5.24 -35.13 -3.55
C ALA A 246 6.66 -34.59 -3.74
N ASP A 247 7.12 -34.44 -4.98
CA ASP A 247 8.44 -33.96 -5.37
C ASP A 247 8.43 -32.52 -5.93
N ALA A 248 7.32 -31.80 -5.83
CA ALA A 248 7.24 -30.40 -6.22
C ALA A 248 7.98 -29.51 -5.22
N ARG A 249 8.79 -28.58 -5.71
CA ARG A 249 9.65 -27.71 -4.91
C ARG A 249 8.86 -26.69 -4.08
N ASP A 250 7.82 -26.10 -4.67
CA ASP A 250 7.03 -25.00 -4.14
C ASP A 250 5.59 -25.01 -4.68
N SER A 251 4.76 -24.12 -4.18
CA SER A 251 3.36 -24.01 -4.63
C SER A 251 3.24 -23.57 -6.09
N LYS A 252 4.16 -22.80 -6.61
CA LYS A 252 4.19 -22.38 -8.03
C LYS A 252 4.36 -23.58 -8.95
N GLU A 253 5.29 -24.47 -8.64
CA GLU A 253 5.48 -25.73 -9.39
C GLU A 253 4.26 -26.66 -9.24
N LYS A 254 3.66 -26.74 -8.05
CA LYS A 254 2.43 -27.51 -7.84
C LYS A 254 1.30 -27.02 -8.73
N LEU A 255 1.05 -25.71 -8.77
CA LEU A 255 0.03 -25.10 -9.63
C LEU A 255 0.28 -25.38 -11.11
N PHE A 256 1.53 -25.26 -11.56
CA PHE A 256 1.90 -25.57 -12.94
C PHE A 256 1.60 -27.04 -13.31
N ARG A 257 1.94 -28.00 -12.43
CA ARG A 257 1.66 -29.42 -12.63
C ARG A 257 0.16 -29.72 -12.67
N ILE A 258 -0.62 -29.10 -11.80
CA ILE A 258 -2.08 -29.22 -11.78
C ILE A 258 -2.69 -28.65 -13.07
N ALA A 259 -2.26 -27.47 -13.47
CA ALA A 259 -2.71 -26.83 -14.70
C ALA A 259 -2.49 -27.73 -15.93
N ASN A 260 -1.30 -28.31 -16.04
CA ASN A 260 -0.96 -29.24 -17.13
C ASN A 260 -1.81 -30.53 -17.10
N ALA A 261 -1.97 -31.14 -15.91
CA ALA A 261 -2.77 -32.36 -15.75
C ALA A 261 -4.24 -32.16 -16.16
N LEU A 262 -4.77 -30.97 -15.91
CA LEU A 262 -6.15 -30.61 -16.23
C LEU A 262 -6.30 -29.99 -17.64
N SER A 263 -5.19 -29.75 -18.34
CA SER A 263 -5.16 -29.00 -19.62
C SER A 263 -5.84 -27.62 -19.51
N LEU A 264 -5.66 -26.96 -18.34
CA LEU A 264 -6.16 -25.62 -18.07
C LEU A 264 -5.02 -24.59 -18.10
N PRO A 265 -5.30 -23.34 -18.46
CA PRO A 265 -4.33 -22.28 -18.28
C PRO A 265 -4.07 -22.04 -16.79
N ILE A 266 -2.80 -21.82 -16.41
CA ILE A 266 -2.41 -21.61 -15.01
C ILE A 266 -3.18 -20.45 -14.36
N GLY A 267 -3.35 -19.33 -15.05
CA GLY A 267 -4.11 -18.17 -14.57
C GLY A 267 -5.57 -18.50 -14.23
N GLY A 268 -6.18 -19.51 -14.86
CA GLY A 268 -7.52 -19.96 -14.50
C GLY A 268 -7.56 -20.63 -13.10
N ILE A 269 -6.52 -21.41 -12.77
CA ILE A 269 -6.40 -22.07 -11.46
C ILE A 269 -6.07 -21.02 -10.39
N GLU A 270 -5.17 -20.09 -10.69
CA GLU A 270 -4.83 -18.98 -9.80
C GLU A 270 -6.07 -18.15 -9.43
N GLN A 271 -6.90 -17.79 -10.40
CA GLN A 271 -8.14 -17.05 -10.16
C GLN A 271 -9.15 -17.82 -9.30
N LEU A 272 -9.26 -19.14 -9.48
CA LEU A 272 -10.11 -19.98 -8.62
C LEU A 272 -9.61 -19.98 -7.17
N LEU A 273 -8.30 -20.09 -6.96
CA LEU A 273 -7.68 -20.07 -5.64
C LEU A 273 -7.81 -18.69 -4.97
N ILE A 274 -7.55 -17.61 -5.70
CA ILE A 274 -7.75 -16.25 -5.20
C ILE A 274 -9.22 -16.04 -4.78
N THR A 275 -10.18 -16.50 -5.59
CA THR A 275 -11.59 -16.42 -5.24
C THR A 275 -11.89 -17.19 -3.95
N GLN A 276 -11.37 -18.41 -3.81
CA GLN A 276 -11.53 -19.21 -2.60
C GLN A 276 -10.87 -18.55 -1.37
N PHE A 277 -9.71 -17.96 -1.55
CA PHE A 277 -8.98 -17.20 -0.51
C PHE A 277 -9.82 -16.02 0.02
N ILE A 278 -10.44 -15.24 -0.88
CA ILE A 278 -11.34 -14.13 -0.53
C ILE A 278 -12.60 -14.63 0.21
N ILE A 279 -13.17 -15.77 -0.21
CA ILE A 279 -14.36 -16.34 0.46
C ILE A 279 -14.01 -16.82 1.87
N LYS A 280 -12.85 -17.45 2.05
CA LYS A 280 -12.41 -18.00 3.35
C LYS A 280 -12.04 -16.94 4.37
N LYS A 281 -11.47 -15.82 3.96
CA LYS A 281 -10.98 -14.74 4.83
C LYS A 281 -10.14 -15.25 6.01
N GLY A 282 -9.20 -16.16 5.69
CA GLY A 282 -8.32 -16.79 6.69
C GLY A 282 -7.27 -15.81 7.26
N GLU A 283 -6.32 -16.34 8.05
CA GLU A 283 -5.30 -15.54 8.75
C GLU A 283 -4.46 -14.67 7.80
N ASP A 284 -4.01 -15.22 6.67
CA ASP A 284 -3.20 -14.48 5.70
C ASP A 284 -4.02 -13.37 5.00
N TYR A 285 -5.33 -13.59 4.78
CA TYR A 285 -6.23 -12.53 4.32
C TYR A 285 -6.30 -11.38 5.32
N GLN A 286 -6.50 -11.68 6.60
CA GLN A 286 -6.58 -10.66 7.64
C GLN A 286 -5.30 -9.83 7.73
N LYS A 287 -4.13 -10.48 7.65
CA LYS A 287 -2.83 -9.78 7.64
C LYS A 287 -2.70 -8.81 6.45
N ILE A 288 -3.13 -9.24 5.26
CA ILE A 288 -3.09 -8.39 4.06
C ILE A 288 -4.12 -7.26 4.18
N SER A 289 -5.32 -7.54 4.63
CA SER A 289 -6.36 -6.52 4.86
C SER A 289 -5.89 -5.46 5.85
N GLU A 290 -5.36 -5.85 7.01
CA GLU A 290 -4.81 -4.93 8.01
C GLU A 290 -3.68 -4.06 7.43
N LEU A 291 -2.79 -4.66 6.64
CA LEU A 291 -1.71 -3.94 5.96
C LEU A 291 -2.26 -2.88 4.99
N LEU A 292 -3.26 -3.23 4.19
CA LEU A 292 -3.86 -2.33 3.21
C LEU A 292 -4.64 -1.20 3.86
N HIS A 293 -5.36 -1.47 4.96
CA HIS A 293 -6.01 -0.43 5.77
C HIS A 293 -4.97 0.52 6.39
N MET A 294 -3.88 -0.02 6.94
CA MET A 294 -2.79 0.81 7.46
C MET A 294 -2.23 1.74 6.38
N ILE A 295 -1.98 1.23 5.17
CA ILE A 295 -1.52 2.03 4.03
C ILE A 295 -2.58 3.08 3.67
N ALA A 296 -3.85 2.72 3.57
CA ALA A 296 -4.93 3.63 3.21
C ALA A 296 -5.10 4.79 4.21
N GLU A 297 -4.86 4.56 5.49
CA GLU A 297 -5.05 5.54 6.58
C GLU A 297 -3.81 6.40 6.87
N GLN A 298 -2.62 6.07 6.39
CA GLN A 298 -1.42 6.90 6.58
C GLN A 298 -1.57 8.26 5.88
N HIS A 299 -1.27 9.35 6.57
CA HIS A 299 -1.33 10.75 6.10
C HIS A 299 0.05 11.33 5.78
#